data_d85e973a8170fe33dffa54e2f8bf1213
#
_entry.id   d85e973a8170fe33dffa54e2f8bf1213
#
_cell.length_a   1.000
_cell.length_b   1.000
_cell.length_c   1.000
_cell.angle_alpha   90.00
_cell.angle_beta   90.00
_cell.angle_gamma   90.00
#
_symmetry.space_group_name_H-M   'P 1'
#
loop_
_entity.id
_entity.type
_entity.pdbx_description
1 polymer ?
#
loop_
_entity_poly.entity_id
_entity_poly.type
_entity_poly.pdbx_seq_one_letter_code
_entity_poly.pdbx_strand_id
1 'polypeptide(L)'
;KIRDKKDAVRTLELKKTSLKEKLEMQQNFMEEVEKRGKERIDSKKEKINSLIVDTEECIASNEWKEDDIQEHIKDQERFTGADKKLKELGNLKGKISNKASTVKKEHKFFSKNTVCPTCTQNIGEELRLNKLDEAQQKAKELQSGYQELEKAIEKEEERERQFIQLTKGITKLTNEISQNNVKISGFQKQIRELESEIQTITNQLENRNSEHEKLTEFDQKLKETYESLGEKKQEILHHDFAYSLLKDGGVKSKIIKKYLPLINQQ
;
A
#
# COMPACT_ATOMS: atom_id res chain seq x y z
N LYS A 1 56.72 16.12 -49.89
CA LYS A 1 56.89 14.93 -48.97
C LYS A 1 56.90 15.27 -47.49
N ILE A 2 57.77 16.23 -47.00
CA ILE A 2 57.79 16.59 -45.55
C ILE A 2 56.55 17.38 -45.15
N ARG A 3 56.08 18.30 -46.02
CA ARG A 3 54.85 19.08 -45.86
C ARG A 3 53.65 18.18 -45.73
N ASP A 4 53.51 17.21 -46.61
CA ASP A 4 52.41 16.23 -46.63
C ASP A 4 52.40 15.41 -45.32
N LYS A 5 53.57 15.03 -44.80
CA LYS A 5 53.67 14.32 -43.48
C LYS A 5 53.33 15.21 -42.33
N LYS A 6 53.69 16.48 -42.33
CA LYS A 6 53.27 17.44 -41.27
C LYS A 6 51.77 17.70 -41.29
N ASP A 7 51.17 17.78 -42.47
CA ASP A 7 49.72 17.92 -42.65
C ASP A 7 49.00 16.66 -42.15
N ALA A 8 49.53 15.44 -42.41
CA ALA A 8 49.01 14.18 -41.89
C ALA A 8 49.08 14.13 -40.37
N VAL A 9 50.20 14.56 -39.74
CA VAL A 9 50.30 14.63 -38.26
C VAL A 9 49.27 15.56 -37.70
N ARG A 10 49.06 16.77 -38.26
CA ARG A 10 48.02 17.72 -37.82
C ARG A 10 46.64 17.13 -37.92
N THR A 11 46.31 16.41 -38.98
CA THR A 11 45.02 15.73 -39.16
C THR A 11 44.80 14.65 -38.11
N LEU A 12 45.83 13.84 -37.80
CA LEU A 12 45.77 12.81 -36.75
C LEU A 12 45.64 13.41 -35.36
N GLU A 13 46.28 14.56 -35.09
CA GLU A 13 46.15 15.26 -33.81
C GLU A 13 44.72 15.78 -33.60
N LEU A 14 44.09 16.36 -34.62
CA LEU A 14 42.68 16.77 -34.61
C LEU A 14 41.74 15.56 -34.40
N LYS A 15 41.99 14.46 -35.12
CA LYS A 15 41.23 13.22 -34.98
C LYS A 15 41.34 12.65 -33.58
N LYS A 16 42.55 12.62 -32.97
CA LYS A 16 42.82 12.21 -31.62
C LYS A 16 42.01 13.04 -30.60
N THR A 17 42.06 14.38 -30.71
CA THR A 17 41.31 15.28 -29.83
C THR A 17 39.82 15.02 -29.95
N SER A 18 39.27 14.93 -31.13
CA SER A 18 37.84 14.66 -31.36
C SER A 18 37.40 13.28 -30.81
N LEU A 19 38.25 12.24 -30.95
CA LEU A 19 37.94 10.91 -30.40
C LEU A 19 37.99 10.91 -28.88
N LYS A 20 38.95 11.63 -28.28
CA LYS A 20 39.05 11.78 -26.82
C LYS A 20 37.81 12.49 -26.26
N GLU A 21 37.39 13.59 -26.89
CA GLU A 21 36.17 14.30 -26.48
C GLU A 21 34.93 13.41 -26.62
N LYS A 22 34.79 12.63 -27.71
CA LYS A 22 33.67 11.69 -27.85
C LYS A 22 33.68 10.59 -26.82
N LEU A 23 34.83 10.04 -26.46
CA LEU A 23 34.98 9.01 -25.42
C LEU A 23 34.52 9.57 -24.08
N GLU A 24 35.00 10.76 -23.72
CA GLU A 24 34.70 11.43 -22.45
C GLU A 24 33.21 11.79 -22.37
N MET A 25 32.60 12.31 -23.44
CA MET A 25 31.17 12.55 -23.51
C MET A 25 30.33 11.26 -23.34
N GLN A 26 30.76 10.16 -23.98
CA GLN A 26 30.05 8.88 -23.88
C GLN A 26 30.16 8.29 -22.47
N GLN A 27 31.33 8.37 -21.82
CA GLN A 27 31.53 7.95 -20.44
C GLN A 27 30.64 8.74 -19.49
N ASN A 28 30.69 10.06 -19.55
CA ASN A 28 29.87 10.93 -18.71
C ASN A 28 28.35 10.67 -18.91
N PHE A 29 27.93 10.46 -20.14
CA PHE A 29 26.54 10.10 -20.43
C PHE A 29 26.14 8.77 -19.79
N MET A 30 27.01 7.75 -19.87
CA MET A 30 26.73 6.45 -19.26
C MET A 30 26.65 6.53 -17.75
N GLU A 31 27.58 7.25 -17.10
CA GLU A 31 27.59 7.46 -15.64
C GLU A 31 26.33 8.20 -15.17
N GLU A 32 25.93 9.27 -15.89
CA GLU A 32 24.75 10.05 -15.53
C GLU A 32 23.46 9.23 -15.63
N VAL A 33 23.32 8.43 -16.67
CA VAL A 33 22.12 7.59 -16.82
C VAL A 33 22.10 6.44 -15.80
N GLU A 34 23.25 5.86 -15.48
CA GLU A 34 23.34 4.84 -14.42
C GLU A 34 22.96 5.43 -13.06
N LYS A 35 23.49 6.60 -12.74
CA LYS A 35 23.18 7.33 -11.50
C LYS A 35 21.67 7.63 -11.41
N ARG A 36 21.08 8.21 -12.45
CA ARG A 36 19.64 8.50 -12.50
C ARG A 36 18.79 7.23 -12.41
N GLY A 37 19.24 6.14 -13.03
CA GLY A 37 18.57 4.85 -12.95
C GLY A 37 18.57 4.30 -11.52
N LYS A 38 19.71 4.33 -10.82
CA LYS A 38 19.83 3.92 -9.42
C LYS A 38 18.94 4.79 -8.50
N GLU A 39 19.00 6.10 -8.63
CA GLU A 39 18.18 7.03 -7.85
C GLU A 39 16.67 6.74 -8.02
N ARG A 40 16.23 6.43 -9.24
CA ARG A 40 14.82 6.05 -9.51
C ARG A 40 14.45 4.71 -8.88
N ILE A 41 15.35 3.73 -8.91
CA ILE A 41 15.14 2.43 -8.26
C ILE A 41 15.04 2.61 -6.75
N ASP A 42 15.94 3.37 -6.13
CA ASP A 42 15.97 3.58 -4.69
C ASP A 42 14.70 4.32 -4.22
N SER A 43 14.29 5.37 -4.91
CA SER A 43 13.02 6.05 -4.61
C SER A 43 11.80 5.12 -4.68
N LYS A 44 11.77 4.18 -5.66
CA LYS A 44 10.69 3.19 -5.77
C LYS A 44 10.75 2.16 -4.65
N LYS A 45 11.94 1.73 -4.24
CA LYS A 45 12.12 0.82 -3.09
C LYS A 45 11.67 1.45 -1.78
N GLU A 46 11.98 2.73 -1.56
CA GLU A 46 11.49 3.47 -0.38
C GLU A 46 9.96 3.50 -0.35
N LYS A 47 9.34 3.74 -1.50
CA LYS A 47 7.87 3.73 -1.61
C LYS A 47 7.28 2.34 -1.36
N ILE A 48 7.91 1.28 -1.85
CA ILE A 48 7.51 -0.10 -1.56
C ILE A 48 7.58 -0.37 -0.06
N ASN A 49 8.67 0.01 0.60
CA ASN A 49 8.83 -0.17 2.04
C ASN A 49 7.74 0.58 2.83
N SER A 50 7.39 1.80 2.45
CA SER A 50 6.27 2.52 3.06
C SER A 50 4.95 1.78 2.90
N LEU A 51 4.64 1.26 1.69
CA LEU A 51 3.42 0.49 1.43
C LEU A 51 3.37 -0.85 2.18
N ILE A 52 4.54 -1.47 2.43
CA ILE A 52 4.64 -2.67 3.26
C ILE A 52 4.27 -2.34 4.70
N VAL A 53 4.82 -1.27 5.27
CA VAL A 53 4.48 -0.82 6.64
C VAL A 53 2.99 -0.51 6.75
N ASP A 54 2.41 0.25 5.81
CA ASP A 54 0.97 0.54 5.79
C ASP A 54 0.12 -0.74 5.71
N THR A 55 0.61 -1.75 4.99
CA THR A 55 -0.06 -3.07 4.88
C THR A 55 0.00 -3.82 6.21
N GLU A 56 1.15 -3.86 6.86
CA GLU A 56 1.36 -4.51 8.16
C GLU A 56 0.50 -3.85 9.26
N GLU A 57 0.40 -2.53 9.27
CA GLU A 57 -0.49 -1.80 10.19
C GLU A 57 -1.96 -2.15 9.98
N CYS A 58 -2.41 -2.27 8.73
CA CYS A 58 -3.77 -2.70 8.43
C CYS A 58 -4.03 -4.14 8.87
N ILE A 59 -3.07 -5.05 8.70
CA ILE A 59 -3.17 -6.45 9.13
C ILE A 59 -3.25 -6.52 10.66
N ALA A 60 -2.34 -5.90 11.39
CA ALA A 60 -2.34 -5.85 12.85
C ALA A 60 -3.65 -5.25 13.40
N SER A 61 -4.17 -4.20 12.75
CA SER A 61 -5.46 -3.62 13.11
C SER A 61 -6.63 -4.59 12.88
N ASN A 62 -6.56 -5.44 11.85
CA ASN A 62 -7.58 -6.45 11.59
C ASN A 62 -7.54 -7.57 12.64
N GLU A 63 -6.37 -8.08 13.00
CA GLU A 63 -6.19 -9.09 14.03
C GLU A 63 -6.80 -8.64 15.36
N TRP A 64 -6.48 -7.44 15.81
CA TRP A 64 -7.08 -6.87 17.02
C TRP A 64 -8.61 -6.77 16.92
N LYS A 65 -9.16 -6.36 15.79
CA LYS A 65 -10.61 -6.28 15.59
C LYS A 65 -11.29 -7.64 15.53
N GLU A 66 -10.61 -8.65 15.00
CA GLU A 66 -11.10 -10.04 14.99
C GLU A 66 -11.19 -10.60 16.42
N ASP A 67 -10.20 -10.33 17.25
CA ASP A 67 -10.22 -10.70 18.66
C ASP A 67 -11.38 -10.02 19.42
N ASP A 68 -11.58 -8.72 19.19
CA ASP A 68 -12.69 -7.95 19.78
C ASP A 68 -14.07 -8.47 19.30
N ILE A 69 -14.19 -8.83 18.03
CA ILE A 69 -15.41 -9.50 17.51
C ILE A 69 -15.66 -10.83 18.23
N GLN A 70 -14.64 -11.64 18.47
CA GLN A 70 -14.79 -12.91 19.16
C GLN A 70 -15.26 -12.71 20.63
N GLU A 71 -14.76 -11.69 21.31
CA GLU A 71 -15.22 -11.33 22.65
C GLU A 71 -16.68 -10.88 22.62
N HIS A 72 -17.05 -10.01 21.70
CA HIS A 72 -18.43 -9.54 21.53
C HIS A 72 -19.40 -10.69 21.22
N ILE A 73 -18.99 -11.68 20.43
CA ILE A 73 -19.80 -12.88 20.13
C ILE A 73 -20.03 -13.70 21.41
N LYS A 74 -19.00 -13.94 22.22
CA LYS A 74 -19.12 -14.66 23.49
C LYS A 74 -20.07 -13.95 24.45
N ASP A 75 -19.98 -12.63 24.52
CA ASP A 75 -20.89 -11.85 25.37
C ASP A 75 -22.32 -11.86 24.82
N GLN A 76 -22.49 -11.83 23.49
CA GLN A 76 -23.79 -11.90 22.85
C GLN A 76 -24.53 -13.22 23.13
N GLU A 77 -23.80 -14.34 23.26
CA GLU A 77 -24.38 -15.64 23.62
C GLU A 77 -25.19 -15.59 24.91
N ARG A 78 -24.78 -14.77 25.92
CA ARG A 78 -25.46 -14.60 27.21
C ARG A 78 -26.83 -13.94 27.06
N PHE A 79 -27.06 -13.21 26.01
CA PHE A 79 -28.31 -12.46 25.75
C PHE A 79 -29.20 -13.12 24.69
N THR A 80 -28.76 -14.23 24.09
CA THR A 80 -29.50 -14.96 23.08
C THR A 80 -30.90 -15.39 23.59
N GLY A 81 -31.91 -15.23 22.77
CA GLY A 81 -33.29 -15.65 23.04
C GLY A 81 -34.13 -14.64 23.84
N ALA A 82 -33.63 -13.46 24.14
CA ALA A 82 -34.38 -12.39 24.79
C ALA A 82 -35.62 -11.97 23.94
N ASP A 83 -35.50 -11.90 22.62
CA ASP A 83 -36.58 -11.59 21.70
C ASP A 83 -37.76 -12.59 21.76
N LYS A 84 -37.45 -13.89 21.90
CA LYS A 84 -38.46 -14.95 22.04
C LYS A 84 -39.19 -14.84 23.37
N LYS A 85 -38.41 -14.66 24.46
CA LYS A 85 -38.97 -14.46 25.81
C LYS A 85 -39.83 -13.23 25.85
N LEU A 86 -39.44 -12.11 25.26
CA LEU A 86 -40.25 -10.90 25.19
C LEU A 86 -41.59 -11.14 24.51
N LYS A 87 -41.62 -11.89 23.41
CA LYS A 87 -42.87 -12.28 22.72
C LYS A 87 -43.78 -13.14 23.62
N GLU A 88 -43.19 -14.11 24.34
CA GLU A 88 -43.96 -14.96 25.30
C GLU A 88 -44.51 -14.14 26.44
N LEU A 89 -43.69 -13.28 27.06
CA LEU A 89 -44.13 -12.39 28.14
C LEU A 89 -45.17 -11.39 27.66
N GLY A 90 -45.07 -10.84 26.46
CA GLY A 90 -46.07 -9.99 25.83
C GLY A 90 -47.42 -10.69 25.64
N ASN A 91 -47.39 -11.95 25.21
CA ASN A 91 -48.60 -12.78 25.07
C ASN A 91 -49.22 -13.04 26.46
N LEU A 92 -48.42 -13.28 27.50
CA LEU A 92 -48.87 -13.49 28.86
C LEU A 92 -49.48 -12.20 29.43
N LYS A 93 -48.89 -11.03 29.18
CA LYS A 93 -49.39 -9.72 29.55
C LYS A 93 -50.81 -9.48 28.96
N GLY A 94 -51.00 -9.84 27.69
CA GLY A 94 -52.31 -9.78 27.05
C GLY A 94 -53.34 -10.69 27.72
N LYS A 95 -52.96 -11.93 28.06
CA LYS A 95 -53.85 -12.87 28.80
C LYS A 95 -54.26 -12.36 30.19
N ILE A 96 -53.29 -11.82 30.94
CA ILE A 96 -53.58 -11.26 32.29
C ILE A 96 -54.48 -10.03 32.16
N SER A 97 -54.23 -9.14 31.22
CA SER A 97 -55.07 -7.96 30.96
C SER A 97 -56.52 -8.32 30.62
N ASN A 98 -56.70 -9.35 29.79
CA ASN A 98 -58.03 -9.85 29.45
C ASN A 98 -58.75 -10.42 30.68
N LYS A 99 -58.04 -11.24 31.50
CA LYS A 99 -58.60 -11.77 32.77
C LYS A 99 -58.95 -10.64 33.73
N ALA A 100 -58.08 -9.66 33.93
CA ALA A 100 -58.33 -8.49 34.75
C ALA A 100 -59.59 -7.70 34.30
N SER A 101 -59.77 -7.54 33.00
CA SER A 101 -60.96 -6.93 32.40
C SER A 101 -62.24 -7.72 32.72
N THR A 102 -62.15 -9.07 32.67
CA THR A 102 -63.28 -9.94 33.01
C THR A 102 -63.65 -9.83 34.52
N VAL A 103 -62.65 -9.94 35.39
CA VAL A 103 -62.84 -9.77 36.82
C VAL A 103 -63.43 -8.39 37.18
N LYS A 104 -62.97 -7.34 36.53
CA LYS A 104 -63.52 -5.98 36.67
C LYS A 104 -65.00 -5.90 36.25
N LYS A 105 -65.38 -6.56 35.19
CA LYS A 105 -66.77 -6.64 34.74
C LYS A 105 -67.62 -7.42 35.72
N GLU A 106 -67.17 -8.56 36.23
CA GLU A 106 -67.85 -9.36 37.28
C GLU A 106 -68.04 -8.57 38.55
N HIS A 107 -66.98 -7.94 39.08
CA HIS A 107 -67.08 -7.07 40.25
C HIS A 107 -68.07 -5.94 40.04
N LYS A 108 -68.06 -5.24 38.90
CA LYS A 108 -68.99 -4.18 38.55
C LYS A 108 -70.46 -4.70 38.51
N PHE A 109 -70.68 -5.91 37.97
CA PHE A 109 -71.98 -6.53 37.88
C PHE A 109 -72.59 -6.78 39.26
N PHE A 110 -71.85 -7.49 40.14
CA PHE A 110 -72.31 -7.82 41.51
C PHE A 110 -72.32 -6.62 42.45
N SER A 111 -71.56 -5.58 42.22
CA SER A 111 -71.61 -4.35 43.04
C SER A 111 -72.82 -3.46 42.70
N LYS A 112 -73.29 -3.47 41.45
CA LYS A 112 -74.38 -2.57 41.00
C LYS A 112 -75.73 -3.20 40.98
N ASN A 113 -75.86 -4.52 40.91
CA ASN A 113 -77.11 -5.21 40.71
C ASN A 113 -77.50 -6.10 41.87
N THR A 114 -78.67 -5.87 42.45
CA THR A 114 -79.29 -6.75 43.44
C THR A 114 -80.35 -7.68 42.76
N VAL A 115 -80.70 -7.34 41.51
CA VAL A 115 -81.58 -8.14 40.62
C VAL A 115 -80.78 -8.38 39.31
N CYS A 116 -80.81 -9.56 38.81
CA CYS A 116 -80.16 -9.92 37.55
C CYS A 116 -80.87 -9.19 36.34
N PRO A 117 -80.12 -8.33 35.60
CA PRO A 117 -80.73 -7.61 34.50
C PRO A 117 -81.17 -8.49 33.31
N THR A 118 -80.66 -9.74 33.26
CA THR A 118 -80.93 -10.68 32.16
C THR A 118 -82.17 -11.57 32.45
N CYS A 119 -82.34 -12.08 33.67
CA CYS A 119 -83.41 -13.00 34.05
C CYS A 119 -84.32 -12.46 35.10
N THR A 120 -84.15 -11.23 35.57
CA THR A 120 -84.98 -10.51 36.59
C THR A 120 -85.12 -11.20 37.95
N GLN A 121 -84.27 -12.23 38.23
CA GLN A 121 -84.28 -12.91 39.53
C GLN A 121 -83.48 -12.10 40.55
N ASN A 122 -83.86 -12.13 41.83
CA ASN A 122 -83.11 -11.54 42.92
C ASN A 122 -81.83 -12.29 43.15
N ILE A 123 -80.69 -11.56 43.29
CA ILE A 123 -79.40 -12.11 43.59
C ILE A 123 -79.31 -12.14 45.11
N GLY A 124 -79.18 -13.37 45.70
CA GLY A 124 -79.02 -13.52 47.13
C GLY A 124 -77.82 -12.72 47.66
N GLU A 125 -77.96 -12.06 48.77
CA GLU A 125 -76.95 -11.17 49.35
C GLU A 125 -75.62 -11.92 49.67
N GLU A 126 -75.73 -13.12 50.20
CA GLU A 126 -74.61 -13.97 50.53
C GLU A 126 -73.83 -14.36 49.23
N LEU A 127 -74.52 -14.74 48.14
CA LEU A 127 -73.88 -15.02 46.86
C LEU A 127 -73.21 -13.78 46.24
N ARG A 128 -73.85 -12.61 46.38
CA ARG A 128 -73.33 -11.32 45.90
C ARG A 128 -72.04 -10.93 46.63
N LEU A 129 -72.03 -11.03 47.98
CA LEU A 129 -70.87 -10.73 48.80
C LEU A 129 -69.71 -11.71 48.53
N ASN A 130 -70.00 -13.01 48.45
CA ASN A 130 -69.02 -14.01 48.11
C ASN A 130 -68.38 -13.77 46.73
N LYS A 131 -69.17 -13.40 45.72
CA LYS A 131 -68.67 -13.08 44.37
C LYS A 131 -67.85 -11.79 44.34
N LEU A 132 -68.18 -10.80 45.13
CA LEU A 132 -67.41 -9.58 45.28
C LEU A 132 -66.06 -9.85 45.94
N ASP A 133 -66.01 -10.68 46.98
CA ASP A 133 -64.76 -11.06 47.63
C ASP A 133 -63.85 -11.92 46.73
N GLU A 134 -64.43 -12.93 46.04
CA GLU A 134 -63.71 -13.70 45.01
C GLU A 134 -63.12 -12.80 43.92
N ALA A 135 -63.87 -11.84 43.43
CA ALA A 135 -63.41 -10.91 42.41
C ALA A 135 -62.29 -10.00 42.95
N GLN A 136 -62.39 -9.57 44.19
CA GLN A 136 -61.37 -8.75 44.83
C GLN A 136 -60.06 -9.51 45.07
N GLN A 137 -60.16 -10.79 45.50
CA GLN A 137 -58.98 -11.66 45.68
C GLN A 137 -58.29 -11.93 44.32
N LYS A 138 -59.06 -12.31 43.31
CA LYS A 138 -58.57 -12.49 41.94
C LYS A 138 -57.93 -11.23 41.36
N ALA A 139 -58.49 -10.04 41.64
CA ALA A 139 -57.92 -8.77 41.23
C ALA A 139 -56.54 -8.51 41.87
N LYS A 140 -56.41 -8.82 43.17
CA LYS A 140 -55.09 -8.68 43.88
C LYS A 140 -54.06 -9.64 43.30
N GLU A 141 -54.41 -10.90 43.08
CA GLU A 141 -53.52 -11.90 42.48
C GLU A 141 -53.07 -11.49 41.08
N LEU A 142 -54.01 -11.05 40.23
CA LEU A 142 -53.72 -10.56 38.86
C LEU A 142 -52.86 -9.33 38.90
N GLN A 143 -53.04 -8.42 39.88
CA GLN A 143 -52.22 -7.21 40.02
C GLN A 143 -50.78 -7.57 40.45
N SER A 144 -50.58 -8.49 41.41
CA SER A 144 -49.28 -8.97 41.80
C SER A 144 -48.55 -9.66 40.63
N GLY A 145 -49.22 -10.59 39.93
CA GLY A 145 -48.69 -11.28 38.76
C GLY A 145 -48.36 -10.33 37.60
N TYR A 146 -49.17 -9.26 37.42
CA TYR A 146 -48.89 -8.24 36.42
C TYR A 146 -47.62 -7.43 36.75
N GLN A 147 -47.40 -7.06 38.02
CA GLN A 147 -46.19 -6.35 38.46
C GLN A 147 -44.92 -7.22 38.32
N GLU A 148 -45.03 -8.50 38.63
CA GLU A 148 -43.90 -9.45 38.43
C GLU A 148 -43.57 -9.62 36.93
N LEU A 149 -44.64 -9.69 36.10
CA LEU A 149 -44.46 -9.78 34.67
C LEU A 149 -43.86 -8.52 34.06
N GLU A 150 -44.20 -7.33 34.54
CA GLU A 150 -43.59 -6.07 34.10
C GLU A 150 -42.08 -6.04 34.42
N LYS A 151 -41.69 -6.45 35.61
CA LYS A 151 -40.26 -6.56 35.96
C LYS A 151 -39.53 -7.58 35.09
N ALA A 152 -40.17 -8.71 34.76
CA ALA A 152 -39.59 -9.69 33.86
C ALA A 152 -39.45 -9.17 32.41
N ILE A 153 -40.42 -8.42 31.95
CA ILE A 153 -40.35 -7.76 30.62
C ILE A 153 -39.21 -6.74 30.60
N GLU A 154 -39.11 -5.87 31.59
CA GLU A 154 -38.05 -4.85 31.67
C GLU A 154 -36.65 -5.48 31.66
N LYS A 155 -36.49 -6.60 32.40
CA LYS A 155 -35.22 -7.36 32.41
C LYS A 155 -34.87 -7.93 31.03
N GLU A 156 -35.85 -8.51 30.32
CA GLU A 156 -35.60 -9.07 28.99
C GLU A 156 -35.45 -7.98 27.92
N GLU A 157 -36.10 -6.82 28.05
CA GLU A 157 -35.87 -5.66 27.21
C GLU A 157 -34.44 -5.12 27.34
N GLU A 158 -33.89 -5.10 28.56
CA GLU A 158 -32.50 -4.72 28.75
C GLU A 158 -31.53 -5.72 28.10
N ARG A 159 -31.82 -7.02 28.24
CA ARG A 159 -31.03 -8.07 27.54
C ARG A 159 -31.09 -7.93 26.03
N GLU A 160 -32.25 -7.61 25.47
CA GLU A 160 -32.40 -7.38 24.04
C GLU A 160 -31.65 -6.12 23.57
N ARG A 161 -31.69 -5.05 24.37
CA ARG A 161 -30.88 -3.84 24.08
C ARG A 161 -29.39 -4.15 24.02
N GLN A 162 -28.87 -4.93 24.99
CA GLN A 162 -27.47 -5.33 25.02
C GLN A 162 -27.10 -6.22 23.81
N PHE A 163 -27.97 -7.17 23.46
CA PHE A 163 -27.80 -7.99 22.28
C PHE A 163 -27.68 -7.15 21.00
N ILE A 164 -28.56 -6.18 20.82
CA ILE A 164 -28.56 -5.28 19.68
C ILE A 164 -27.30 -4.40 19.64
N GLN A 165 -26.84 -3.90 20.80
CA GLN A 165 -25.62 -3.11 20.88
C GLN A 165 -24.38 -3.91 20.46
N LEU A 166 -24.24 -5.15 20.96
CA LEU A 166 -23.16 -6.05 20.57
C LEU A 166 -23.22 -6.38 19.08
N THR A 167 -24.40 -6.66 18.54
CA THR A 167 -24.60 -6.89 17.09
C THR A 167 -24.13 -5.70 16.26
N LYS A 168 -24.45 -4.47 16.66
CA LYS A 168 -24.00 -3.25 15.99
C LYS A 168 -22.48 -3.09 16.09
N GLY A 169 -21.88 -3.41 17.25
CA GLY A 169 -20.43 -3.41 17.44
C GLY A 169 -19.73 -4.37 16.47
N ILE A 170 -20.17 -5.62 16.44
CA ILE A 170 -19.66 -6.65 15.53
C ILE A 170 -19.77 -6.19 14.06
N THR A 171 -20.93 -5.68 13.67
CA THR A 171 -21.15 -5.20 12.29
C THR A 171 -20.20 -4.05 11.93
N LYS A 172 -19.97 -3.12 12.86
CA LYS A 172 -19.04 -2.00 12.65
C LYS A 172 -17.61 -2.50 12.45
N LEU A 173 -17.13 -3.36 13.36
CA LEU A 173 -15.77 -3.93 13.26
C LEU A 173 -15.58 -4.74 11.97
N THR A 174 -16.57 -5.56 11.60
CA THR A 174 -16.54 -6.32 10.34
C THR A 174 -16.44 -5.41 9.11
N ASN A 175 -17.15 -4.30 9.10
CA ASN A 175 -17.07 -3.32 8.02
C ASN A 175 -15.69 -2.64 7.97
N GLU A 176 -15.10 -2.33 9.12
CA GLU A 176 -13.75 -1.75 9.19
C GLU A 176 -12.69 -2.73 8.70
N ILE A 177 -12.78 -4.01 9.06
CA ILE A 177 -11.92 -5.09 8.52
C ILE A 177 -12.05 -5.16 7.00
N SER A 178 -13.27 -5.13 6.49
CA SER A 178 -13.52 -5.13 5.04
C SER A 178 -12.86 -3.95 4.33
N GLN A 179 -12.95 -2.74 4.91
CA GLN A 179 -12.27 -1.56 4.38
C GLN A 179 -10.76 -1.69 4.40
N ASN A 180 -10.18 -2.22 5.48
CA ASN A 180 -8.75 -2.48 5.56
C ASN A 180 -8.30 -3.51 4.51
N ASN A 181 -9.08 -4.57 4.29
CA ASN A 181 -8.77 -5.57 3.26
C ASN A 181 -8.75 -4.98 1.84
N VAL A 182 -9.62 -4.03 1.56
CA VAL A 182 -9.59 -3.27 0.29
C VAL A 182 -8.32 -2.44 0.18
N LYS A 183 -7.89 -1.75 1.26
CA LYS A 183 -6.62 -1.00 1.28
C LYS A 183 -5.42 -1.92 1.06
N ILE A 184 -5.35 -3.04 1.79
CA ILE A 184 -4.29 -4.05 1.66
C ILE A 184 -4.18 -4.53 0.21
N SER A 185 -5.31 -4.87 -0.42
CA SER A 185 -5.33 -5.27 -1.84
C SER A 185 -4.83 -4.16 -2.76
N GLY A 186 -5.18 -2.91 -2.47
CA GLY A 186 -4.70 -1.73 -3.19
C GLY A 186 -3.19 -1.54 -3.06
N PHE A 187 -2.65 -1.64 -1.85
CA PHE A 187 -1.21 -1.54 -1.59
C PHE A 187 -0.42 -2.66 -2.26
N GLN A 188 -0.90 -3.91 -2.16
CA GLN A 188 -0.28 -5.04 -2.84
C GLN A 188 -0.24 -4.89 -4.37
N LYS A 189 -1.27 -4.29 -4.96
CA LYS A 189 -1.28 -3.97 -6.38
C LYS A 189 -0.21 -2.93 -6.73
N GLN A 190 -0.12 -1.85 -5.95
CA GLN A 190 0.89 -0.80 -6.15
C GLN A 190 2.31 -1.33 -5.98
N ILE A 191 2.55 -2.20 -5.01
CA ILE A 191 3.85 -2.85 -4.81
C ILE A 191 4.24 -3.63 -6.06
N ARG A 192 3.37 -4.48 -6.59
CA ARG A 192 3.64 -5.25 -7.83
C ARG A 192 3.91 -4.36 -9.05
N GLU A 193 3.20 -3.25 -9.17
CA GLU A 193 3.43 -2.27 -10.24
C GLU A 193 4.82 -1.63 -10.11
N LEU A 194 5.21 -1.20 -8.90
CA LEU A 194 6.53 -0.62 -8.63
C LEU A 194 7.65 -1.64 -8.83
N GLU A 195 7.48 -2.90 -8.43
CA GLU A 195 8.43 -3.99 -8.68
C GLU A 195 8.63 -4.23 -10.18
N SER A 196 7.55 -4.25 -10.96
CA SER A 196 7.62 -4.37 -12.42
C SER A 196 8.35 -3.20 -13.07
N GLU A 197 8.14 -1.97 -12.57
CA GLU A 197 8.85 -0.79 -13.04
C GLU A 197 10.34 -0.84 -12.67
N ILE A 198 10.70 -1.29 -11.47
CA ILE A 198 12.10 -1.52 -11.07
C ILE A 198 12.75 -2.52 -12.00
N GLN A 199 12.09 -3.64 -12.26
CA GLN A 199 12.61 -4.67 -13.18
C GLN A 199 12.84 -4.09 -14.59
N THR A 200 11.93 -3.27 -15.08
CA THR A 200 12.07 -2.61 -16.38
C THR A 200 13.29 -1.67 -16.41
N ILE A 201 13.48 -0.86 -15.37
CA ILE A 201 14.65 0.04 -15.27
C ILE A 201 15.94 -0.78 -15.18
N THR A 202 15.95 -1.84 -14.39
CA THR A 202 17.11 -2.73 -14.23
C THR A 202 17.50 -3.35 -15.57
N ASN A 203 16.53 -3.93 -16.27
CA ASN A 203 16.76 -4.49 -17.62
C ASN A 203 17.26 -3.45 -18.61
N GLN A 204 16.77 -2.20 -18.55
CA GLN A 204 17.26 -1.10 -19.39
C GLN A 204 18.70 -0.71 -19.04
N LEU A 205 19.12 -0.79 -17.79
CA LEU A 205 20.49 -0.54 -17.36
C LEU A 205 21.44 -1.67 -17.77
N GLU A 206 20.99 -2.91 -17.71
CA GLU A 206 21.78 -4.10 -18.09
C GLU A 206 21.93 -4.25 -19.61
N ASN A 207 20.90 -3.95 -20.39
CA ASN A 207 20.89 -4.10 -21.86
C ASN A 207 21.57 -2.94 -22.62
N ARG A 208 22.61 -2.34 -22.02
CA ARG A 208 23.38 -1.22 -22.64
C ARG A 208 24.55 -1.67 -23.49
N ASN A 209 24.46 -2.88 -24.06
CA ASN A 209 25.53 -3.43 -24.88
C ASN A 209 25.91 -2.50 -26.04
N SER A 210 24.94 -1.79 -26.66
CA SER A 210 25.23 -0.87 -27.77
C SER A 210 26.05 0.36 -27.35
N GLU A 211 25.83 0.90 -26.15
CA GLU A 211 26.61 2.02 -25.61
C GLU A 211 28.01 1.57 -25.20
N HIS A 212 28.14 0.38 -24.61
CA HIS A 212 29.44 -0.23 -24.32
C HIS A 212 30.23 -0.55 -25.59
N GLU A 213 29.58 -1.05 -26.64
CA GLU A 213 30.23 -1.28 -27.96
C GLU A 213 30.78 0.02 -28.56
N LYS A 214 30.01 1.11 -28.49
CA LYS A 214 30.49 2.43 -28.93
C LYS A 214 31.69 2.90 -28.12
N LEU A 215 31.68 2.70 -26.83
CA LEU A 215 32.80 3.08 -25.95
C LEU A 215 34.07 2.32 -26.32
N THR A 216 33.96 1.00 -26.49
CA THR A 216 35.08 0.14 -26.91
C THR A 216 35.57 0.50 -28.31
N GLU A 217 34.67 0.82 -29.26
CA GLU A 217 35.01 1.27 -30.61
C GLU A 217 35.80 2.61 -30.55
N PHE A 218 35.36 3.57 -29.76
CA PHE A 218 36.08 4.84 -29.62
C PHE A 218 37.43 4.66 -28.94
N ASP A 219 37.58 3.81 -27.95
CA ASP A 219 38.86 3.51 -27.30
C ASP A 219 39.83 2.83 -28.28
N GLN A 220 39.36 1.86 -29.07
CA GLN A 220 40.16 1.19 -30.07
C GLN A 220 40.60 2.18 -31.15
N LYS A 221 39.71 3.00 -31.69
CA LYS A 221 40.05 4.03 -32.68
C LYS A 221 41.04 5.05 -32.12
N LEU A 222 40.96 5.36 -30.86
CA LEU A 222 41.85 6.27 -30.18
C LEU A 222 43.24 5.65 -30.06
N LYS A 223 43.41 4.36 -29.70
CA LYS A 223 44.66 3.62 -29.69
C LYS A 223 45.32 3.61 -31.06
N GLU A 224 44.60 3.19 -32.09
CA GLU A 224 45.09 3.17 -33.47
C GLU A 224 45.56 4.56 -33.92
N THR A 225 44.83 5.62 -33.52
CA THR A 225 45.23 7.00 -33.82
C THR A 225 46.51 7.41 -33.10
N TYR A 226 46.71 6.98 -31.85
CA TYR A 226 47.92 7.21 -31.09
C TYR A 226 49.16 6.51 -31.72
N GLU A 227 49.00 5.23 -32.13
CA GLU A 227 50.07 4.46 -32.77
C GLU A 227 50.46 5.12 -34.10
N SER A 228 49.47 5.41 -34.96
CA SER A 228 49.73 6.08 -36.25
C SER A 228 50.36 7.47 -36.08
N LEU A 229 49.93 8.23 -35.05
CA LEU A 229 50.56 9.52 -34.73
C LEU A 229 52.02 9.37 -34.30
N GLY A 230 52.32 8.34 -33.48
CA GLY A 230 53.68 8.00 -33.06
C GLY A 230 54.58 7.68 -34.22
N GLU A 231 54.15 6.80 -35.16
CA GLU A 231 54.89 6.43 -36.37
C GLU A 231 55.16 7.66 -37.25
N LYS A 232 54.14 8.50 -37.46
CA LYS A 232 54.31 9.70 -38.31
C LYS A 232 55.23 10.74 -37.67
N LYS A 233 55.22 10.90 -36.37
CA LYS A 233 56.17 11.77 -35.66
C LYS A 233 57.60 11.24 -35.74
N GLN A 234 57.82 9.94 -35.63
CA GLN A 234 59.14 9.34 -35.81
C GLN A 234 59.62 9.50 -37.27
N GLU A 235 58.76 9.27 -38.24
CA GLU A 235 59.13 9.50 -39.65
C GLU A 235 59.56 10.95 -39.90
N ILE A 236 58.85 11.94 -39.32
CA ILE A 236 59.23 13.36 -39.46
C ILE A 236 60.57 13.62 -38.80
N LEU A 237 60.78 13.08 -37.56
CA LEU A 237 62.05 13.23 -36.87
C LEU A 237 63.23 12.68 -37.69
N HIS A 238 63.08 11.49 -38.30
CA HIS A 238 64.09 10.91 -39.16
C HIS A 238 64.36 11.77 -40.38
N HIS A 239 63.29 12.33 -41.02
CA HIS A 239 63.45 13.23 -42.16
C HIS A 239 64.07 14.57 -41.78
N ASP A 240 63.69 15.17 -40.67
CA ASP A 240 64.25 16.44 -40.18
C ASP A 240 65.75 16.23 -39.76
N PHE A 241 66.10 15.07 -39.22
CA PHE A 241 67.48 14.71 -38.94
C PHE A 241 68.28 14.55 -40.23
N ALA A 242 67.81 13.76 -41.20
CA ALA A 242 68.45 13.59 -42.47
C ALA A 242 68.62 14.94 -43.23
N TYR A 243 67.58 15.78 -43.19
CA TYR A 243 67.65 17.13 -43.76
C TYR A 243 68.70 17.99 -43.08
N SER A 244 68.83 17.95 -41.78
CA SER A 244 69.85 18.68 -40.99
C SER A 244 71.28 18.27 -41.33
N LEU A 245 71.48 16.97 -41.64
CA LEU A 245 72.75 16.44 -42.08
C LEU A 245 73.14 16.89 -43.52
N LEU A 246 72.14 16.95 -44.39
CA LEU A 246 72.34 17.25 -45.79
C LEU A 246 72.32 18.75 -46.13
N LYS A 247 71.85 19.60 -45.20
CA LYS A 247 71.82 21.05 -45.35
C LYS A 247 73.25 21.62 -45.50
N ASP A 248 73.35 22.74 -46.15
CA ASP A 248 74.66 23.40 -46.48
C ASP A 248 75.54 23.67 -45.27
N GLY A 249 75.04 23.81 -44.07
CA GLY A 249 75.76 23.88 -42.79
C GLY A 249 76.02 22.53 -42.10
N GLY A 250 75.53 21.41 -42.65
CA GLY A 250 75.62 20.06 -42.08
C GLY A 250 76.94 19.33 -42.38
N VAL A 251 76.82 17.96 -42.53
CA VAL A 251 77.92 17.10 -42.79
C VAL A 251 78.67 17.48 -44.07
N LYS A 252 77.95 17.86 -45.14
CA LYS A 252 78.51 18.32 -46.38
C LYS A 252 79.50 19.49 -46.20
N SER A 253 79.08 20.51 -45.45
CA SER A 253 79.92 21.67 -45.18
C SER A 253 81.12 21.31 -44.30
N LYS A 254 80.95 20.40 -43.31
CA LYS A 254 82.09 19.91 -42.50
C LYS A 254 83.12 19.11 -43.27
N ILE A 255 82.63 18.27 -44.25
CA ILE A 255 83.48 17.50 -45.13
C ILE A 255 84.28 18.46 -46.07
N ILE A 256 83.54 19.37 -46.69
CA ILE A 256 84.16 20.37 -47.60
C ILE A 256 85.19 21.19 -46.85
N LYS A 257 84.89 21.73 -45.65
CA LYS A 257 85.84 22.50 -44.82
C LYS A 257 87.07 21.68 -44.37
N LYS A 258 86.89 20.40 -44.17
CA LYS A 258 87.99 19.50 -43.76
C LYS A 258 88.94 19.12 -44.93
N TYR A 259 88.38 18.91 -46.14
CA TYR A 259 89.18 18.39 -47.25
C TYR A 259 89.56 19.46 -48.26
N LEU A 260 88.87 20.61 -48.33
CA LEU A 260 89.17 21.72 -49.24
C LEU A 260 90.60 22.25 -49.06
N PRO A 261 91.15 22.42 -47.84
CA PRO A 261 92.50 22.85 -47.63
C PRO A 261 93.51 21.83 -48.13
N LEU A 262 93.22 20.53 -48.03
CA LEU A 262 94.08 19.43 -48.49
C LEU A 262 94.13 19.37 -50.09
N ILE A 263 93.00 19.68 -50.67
CA ILE A 263 92.91 19.70 -52.17
C ILE A 263 93.60 20.93 -52.77
N ASN A 264 93.66 22.06 -52.05
CA ASN A 264 94.32 23.30 -52.48
C ASN A 264 95.81 23.31 -52.23
N GLN A 265 96.34 22.30 -51.53
CA GLN A 265 97.82 22.12 -51.32
C GLN A 265 98.48 21.19 -52.32
N GLN A 266 97.76 20.61 -53.25
CA GLN A 266 98.29 19.91 -54.37
C GLN A 266 98.24 20.81 -55.62
#